data_8858b7a036ca22c941445eb791823f63
#
_entry.id   8858b7a036ca22c941445eb791823f63
#
_cell.length_a   1.000
_cell.length_b   1.000
_cell.length_c   1.000
_cell.angle_alpha   90.00
_cell.angle_beta   90.00
_cell.angle_gamma   90.00
#
_symmetry.space_group_name_H-M   'P 1'
#
loop_
_entity.id
_entity.type
_entity.pdbx_description
1 polymer ?
#
loop_
_entity_poly.entity_id
_entity_poly.type
_entity_poly.pdbx_seq_one_letter_code
_entity_poly.pdbx_strand_id
1 'polypeptide(L)'
;FLKKVGGLHFDGGFRKFNIEVKENLLEGGTECWGFTDFDQCTIYLRANADRDTAKETLIHEITHVILTTVGLGGYDREEMGEEFPDGYIGPTNNEHLTLCVSRGLMCAFNLNKELFEILLEEED
;
A
#
# COMPACT_ATOMS: atom_id res chain seq x y z
N PHE A 1 -6.17 13.23 -10.41
CA PHE A 1 -5.47 12.02 -9.99
C PHE A 1 -6.42 10.90 -9.60
N LEU A 2 -7.33 11.17 -8.67
CA LEU A 2 -8.26 10.13 -8.19
C LEU A 2 -9.11 9.54 -9.31
N LYS A 3 -9.55 10.37 -10.26
CA LYS A 3 -10.34 9.91 -11.40
C LYS A 3 -9.56 8.95 -12.30
N LYS A 4 -8.25 9.13 -12.37
CA LYS A 4 -7.39 8.30 -13.21
C LYS A 4 -7.06 6.95 -12.57
N VAL A 5 -6.91 6.90 -11.25
CA VAL A 5 -6.53 5.67 -10.56
C VAL A 5 -7.73 4.86 -10.08
N GLY A 6 -8.87 5.49 -9.83
CA GLY A 6 -10.09 4.77 -9.44
C GLY A 6 -10.49 3.80 -10.52
N GLY A 7 -10.70 2.55 -10.14
CA GLY A 7 -11.04 1.46 -11.07
C GLY A 7 -9.83 0.75 -11.66
N LEU A 8 -8.61 1.23 -11.44
CA LEU A 8 -7.42 0.50 -11.83
C LEU A 8 -7.09 -0.58 -10.81
N HIS A 9 -6.11 -1.40 -11.13
CA HIS A 9 -5.63 -2.45 -10.25
C HIS A 9 -4.17 -2.21 -9.90
N PHE A 10 -3.80 -2.59 -8.68
CA PHE A 10 -2.42 -2.76 -8.31
C PHE A 10 -2.12 -4.26 -8.25
N ASP A 11 -1.17 -4.72 -9.08
CA ASP A 11 -0.75 -6.10 -9.06
C ASP A 11 0.38 -6.25 -8.05
N GLY A 12 0.11 -6.91 -6.94
CA GLY A 12 1.08 -7.15 -5.89
C GLY A 12 2.01 -8.34 -6.15
N GLY A 13 1.88 -8.98 -7.32
CA GLY A 13 2.68 -10.15 -7.68
C GLY A 13 1.99 -11.44 -7.29
N PHE A 14 1.48 -11.52 -6.08
CA PHE A 14 0.75 -12.68 -5.57
C PHE A 14 -0.76 -12.49 -5.73
N ARG A 15 -1.24 -11.26 -5.49
CA ARG A 15 -2.66 -10.93 -5.57
C ARG A 15 -2.82 -9.56 -6.23
N LYS A 16 -3.93 -9.39 -6.92
CA LYS A 16 -4.31 -8.10 -7.50
C LYS A 16 -5.26 -7.37 -6.57
N PHE A 17 -5.03 -6.09 -6.39
CA PHE A 17 -5.85 -5.23 -5.55
C PHE A 17 -6.56 -4.22 -6.42
N ASN A 18 -7.87 -4.09 -6.23
CA ASN A 18 -8.65 -3.04 -6.87
C ASN A 18 -8.38 -1.71 -6.18
N ILE A 19 -8.39 -0.62 -6.92
CA ILE A 19 -8.29 0.71 -6.34
C ILE A 19 -9.67 1.35 -6.45
N GLU A 20 -10.26 1.72 -5.32
CA GLU A 20 -11.56 2.36 -5.26
C GLU A 20 -11.48 3.68 -4.52
N VAL A 21 -12.14 4.70 -5.11
CA VAL A 21 -12.28 6.01 -4.48
C VAL A 21 -13.63 6.04 -3.76
N LYS A 22 -13.61 6.38 -2.49
CA LYS A 22 -14.80 6.30 -1.65
C LYS A 22 -14.98 7.53 -0.80
N GLU A 23 -16.23 8.01 -0.72
CA GLU A 23 -16.59 9.07 0.21
C GLU A 23 -16.75 8.50 1.62
N ASN A 24 -16.53 9.32 2.63
CA ASN A 24 -16.71 8.91 4.03
C ASN A 24 -15.93 7.65 4.40
N LEU A 25 -14.67 7.61 4.01
CA LEU A 25 -13.82 6.46 4.29
C LEU A 25 -13.49 6.39 5.77
N LEU A 26 -13.89 5.29 6.41
CA LEU A 26 -13.69 5.05 7.83
C LEU A 26 -12.95 3.73 8.05
N GLU A 27 -12.00 3.74 8.96
CA GLU A 27 -11.34 2.52 9.43
C GLU A 27 -11.52 2.44 10.94
N GLY A 28 -12.25 1.40 11.38
CA GLY A 28 -12.55 1.25 12.80
C GLY A 28 -13.33 2.41 13.40
N GLY A 29 -14.15 3.11 12.61
CA GLY A 29 -14.93 4.26 13.04
C GLY A 29 -14.18 5.59 12.96
N THR A 30 -12.94 5.59 12.54
CA THR A 30 -12.11 6.79 12.41
C THR A 30 -11.91 7.14 10.94
N GLU A 31 -12.05 8.42 10.60
CA GLU A 31 -11.80 8.89 9.24
C GLU A 31 -10.34 8.65 8.87
N CYS A 32 -10.11 8.18 7.66
CA CYS A 32 -8.77 7.97 7.12
C CYS A 32 -8.68 8.42 5.67
N TRP A 33 -7.46 8.69 5.20
CA TRP A 33 -7.23 9.08 3.80
C TRP A 33 -7.19 7.89 2.87
N GLY A 34 -6.81 6.73 3.39
CA GLY A 34 -6.75 5.49 2.63
C GLY A 34 -6.72 4.29 3.55
N PHE A 35 -6.98 3.14 2.97
CA PHE A 35 -7.05 1.92 3.74
C PHE A 35 -6.97 0.73 2.79
N THR A 36 -6.23 -0.31 3.16
CA THR A 36 -6.14 -1.53 2.37
C THR A 36 -6.88 -2.65 3.06
N ASP A 37 -7.89 -3.18 2.38
CA ASP A 37 -8.63 -4.34 2.83
C ASP A 37 -8.02 -5.58 2.15
N PHE A 38 -7.24 -6.34 2.91
CA PHE A 38 -6.56 -7.52 2.38
C PHE A 38 -7.52 -8.67 2.11
N ASP A 39 -8.63 -8.73 2.84
CA ASP A 39 -9.64 -9.76 2.62
C ASP A 39 -10.38 -9.54 1.30
N GLN A 40 -10.69 -8.28 0.99
CA GLN A 40 -11.39 -7.91 -0.24
C GLN A 40 -10.43 -7.56 -1.38
N CYS A 41 -9.13 -7.58 -1.13
CA CYS A 41 -8.11 -7.19 -2.10
C CYS A 41 -8.42 -5.83 -2.73
N THR A 42 -8.67 -4.83 -1.88
CA THR A 42 -9.05 -3.50 -2.32
C THR A 42 -8.28 -2.43 -1.57
N ILE A 43 -7.74 -1.48 -2.32
CA ILE A 43 -7.12 -0.27 -1.78
C ILE A 43 -8.16 0.84 -1.93
N TYR A 44 -8.56 1.43 -0.80
CA TYR A 44 -9.50 2.55 -0.78
C TYR A 44 -8.76 3.86 -0.65
N LEU A 45 -9.19 4.86 -1.41
CA LEU A 45 -8.70 6.23 -1.30
C LEU A 45 -9.89 7.15 -1.04
N ARG A 46 -9.70 8.15 -0.21
CA ARG A 46 -10.76 9.08 0.16
C ARG A 46 -11.02 10.09 -0.95
N ALA A 47 -12.28 10.26 -1.32
CA ALA A 47 -12.68 11.03 -2.49
C ALA A 47 -12.32 12.53 -2.41
N ASN A 48 -12.26 13.11 -1.20
CA ASN A 48 -11.96 14.53 -1.04
C ASN A 48 -10.49 14.84 -0.79
N ALA A 49 -9.61 13.87 -1.00
CA ALA A 49 -8.17 14.10 -0.88
C ALA A 49 -7.67 14.95 -2.05
N ASP A 50 -6.80 15.92 -1.75
CA ASP A 50 -6.13 16.65 -2.81
C ASP A 50 -5.11 15.72 -3.51
N ARG A 51 -4.58 16.18 -4.66
CA ARG A 51 -3.67 15.37 -5.46
C ARG A 51 -2.48 14.84 -4.68
N ASP A 52 -1.79 15.71 -3.95
CA ASP A 52 -0.57 15.31 -3.24
C ASP A 52 -0.87 14.34 -2.10
N THR A 53 -1.94 14.61 -1.35
CA THR A 53 -2.38 13.69 -0.28
C THR A 53 -2.79 12.34 -0.88
N ALA A 54 -3.52 12.35 -1.98
CA ALA A 54 -3.97 11.11 -2.62
C ALA A 54 -2.79 10.28 -3.14
N LYS A 55 -1.79 10.93 -3.74
CA LYS A 55 -0.58 10.25 -4.24
C LYS A 55 0.21 9.63 -3.10
N GLU A 56 0.44 10.40 -2.03
CA GLU A 56 1.14 9.90 -0.85
C GLU A 56 0.40 8.74 -0.23
N THR A 57 -0.92 8.86 -0.12
CA THR A 57 -1.77 7.81 0.45
C THR A 57 -1.71 6.54 -0.38
N LEU A 58 -1.79 6.65 -1.70
CA LEU A 58 -1.71 5.46 -2.56
C LEU A 58 -0.37 4.75 -2.40
N ILE A 59 0.73 5.50 -2.37
CA ILE A 59 2.06 4.92 -2.13
C ILE A 59 2.13 4.26 -0.76
N HIS A 60 1.54 4.89 0.25
CA HIS A 60 1.48 4.32 1.60
C HIS A 60 0.77 2.96 1.58
N GLU A 61 -0.41 2.88 0.94
CA GLU A 61 -1.16 1.62 0.87
C GLU A 61 -0.46 0.57 0.02
N ILE A 62 0.16 0.98 -1.08
CA ILE A 62 0.98 0.06 -1.90
C ILE A 62 2.13 -0.51 -1.07
N THR A 63 2.74 0.31 -0.21
CA THR A 63 3.82 -0.14 0.67
C THR A 63 3.34 -1.24 1.62
N HIS A 64 2.13 -1.10 2.18
CA HIS A 64 1.54 -2.17 3.00
C HIS A 64 1.43 -3.48 2.21
N VAL A 65 0.97 -3.41 0.96
CA VAL A 65 0.86 -4.59 0.11
C VAL A 65 2.24 -5.21 -0.15
N ILE A 66 3.23 -4.37 -0.46
CA ILE A 66 4.60 -4.84 -0.73
C ILE A 66 5.17 -5.54 0.52
N LEU A 67 5.07 -4.91 1.68
CA LEU A 67 5.59 -5.48 2.93
C LEU A 67 4.92 -6.80 3.25
N THR A 68 3.62 -6.89 3.06
CA THR A 68 2.87 -8.12 3.28
C THR A 68 3.30 -9.20 2.30
N THR A 69 3.47 -8.85 1.03
CA THR A 69 3.86 -9.80 -0.03
C THR A 69 5.25 -10.39 0.22
N VAL A 70 6.20 -9.60 0.72
CA VAL A 70 7.56 -10.09 0.99
C VAL A 70 7.72 -10.66 2.39
N GLY A 71 6.62 -10.82 3.13
CA GLY A 71 6.65 -11.46 4.45
C GLY A 71 6.99 -10.54 5.62
N LEU A 72 6.93 -9.24 5.41
CA LEU A 72 7.27 -8.24 6.44
C LEU A 72 6.06 -7.47 6.95
N GLY A 73 4.84 -7.95 6.65
CA GLY A 73 3.61 -7.25 7.00
C GLY A 73 3.40 -6.99 8.49
N GLY A 74 4.00 -7.80 9.33
CA GLY A 74 3.90 -7.62 10.79
C GLY A 74 4.62 -6.39 11.31
N TYR A 75 5.50 -5.79 10.53
CA TYR A 75 6.28 -4.64 10.96
C TYR A 75 5.54 -3.31 10.84
N ASP A 76 4.48 -3.27 10.06
CA ASP A 76 3.72 -2.06 9.84
C ASP A 76 2.40 -2.03 10.61
N ARG A 77 2.17 -3.02 11.45
CA ARG A 77 0.97 -3.10 12.29
C ARG A 77 1.30 -2.68 13.70
N GLU A 78 0.62 -1.65 14.18
CA GLU A 78 0.80 -1.18 15.55
C GLU A 78 0.54 -2.26 16.58
N GLU A 79 -0.51 -3.04 16.37
CA GLU A 79 -0.86 -4.13 17.26
C GLU A 79 0.18 -5.26 17.27
N MET A 80 1.00 -5.35 16.22
CA MET A 80 2.07 -6.33 16.18
C MET A 80 3.36 -5.79 16.78
N GLY A 81 3.52 -4.47 16.80
CA GLY A 81 4.72 -3.84 17.37
C GLY A 81 4.87 -4.06 18.85
N GLU A 82 3.78 -4.29 19.55
CA GLU A 82 3.78 -4.51 21.01
C GLU A 82 3.84 -5.97 21.37
N GLU A 83 3.52 -6.86 20.44
CA GLU A 83 3.34 -8.28 20.73
C GLU A 83 4.06 -9.19 19.76
N PHE A 84 5.33 -8.88 19.47
CA PHE A 84 6.11 -9.84 18.72
C PHE A 84 6.26 -11.11 19.54
N PRO A 85 5.97 -12.28 18.95
CA PRO A 85 6.16 -13.53 19.65
C PRO A 85 7.59 -13.68 20.18
N ASP A 86 7.75 -14.33 21.29
CA ASP A 86 9.07 -14.67 21.82
C ASP A 86 9.86 -15.39 20.72
N GLY A 87 11.08 -14.95 20.49
CA GLY A 87 11.91 -15.51 19.44
C GLY A 87 11.68 -14.92 18.08
N TYR A 88 10.73 -13.97 17.96
CA TYR A 88 10.57 -13.23 16.72
C TYR A 88 11.80 -12.36 16.52
N ILE A 89 12.50 -12.64 15.44
CA ILE A 89 13.67 -11.85 15.06
C ILE A 89 13.19 -10.87 14.00
N GLY A 90 12.99 -9.64 14.40
CA GLY A 90 12.71 -8.57 13.48
C GLY A 90 13.84 -8.48 12.45
N PRO A 91 13.72 -7.61 11.43
CA PRO A 91 14.84 -7.37 10.56
C PRO A 91 15.92 -6.66 11.38
N THR A 92 16.66 -7.47 12.13
CA THR A 92 17.81 -7.02 12.89
C THR A 92 18.94 -6.62 11.97
N ASN A 93 18.74 -6.84 10.68
CA ASN A 93 19.70 -6.64 9.63
C ASN A 93 19.06 -5.75 8.57
N ASN A 94 19.52 -4.51 8.48
CA ASN A 94 19.02 -3.55 7.50
C ASN A 94 19.23 -4.03 6.06
N GLU A 95 20.26 -4.84 5.81
CA GLU A 95 20.52 -5.42 4.51
C GLU A 95 19.40 -6.37 4.08
N HIS A 96 18.93 -7.19 4.99
CA HIS A 96 17.82 -8.10 4.70
C HIS A 96 16.53 -7.34 4.39
N LEU A 97 16.20 -6.37 5.23
CA LEU A 97 15.03 -5.52 5.02
C LEU A 97 15.12 -4.78 3.68
N THR A 98 16.27 -4.19 3.41
CA THR A 98 16.53 -3.46 2.17
C THR A 98 16.35 -4.38 0.95
N LEU A 99 16.88 -5.59 1.02
CA LEU A 99 16.75 -6.56 -0.07
C LEU A 99 15.29 -6.93 -0.33
N CYS A 100 14.54 -7.24 0.72
CA CYS A 100 13.14 -7.60 0.59
C CYS A 100 12.31 -6.47 -0.01
N VAL A 101 12.47 -5.25 0.50
CA VAL A 101 11.73 -4.09 0.01
C VAL A 101 12.12 -3.76 -1.43
N SER A 102 13.42 -3.81 -1.75
CA SER A 102 13.90 -3.55 -3.11
C SER A 102 13.31 -4.52 -4.14
N ARG A 103 13.27 -5.79 -3.80
CA ARG A 103 12.68 -6.80 -4.68
C ARG A 103 11.18 -6.59 -4.84
N GLY A 104 10.50 -6.25 -3.75
CA GLY A 104 9.07 -5.92 -3.79
C GLY A 104 8.79 -4.72 -4.68
N LEU A 105 9.60 -3.66 -4.56
CA LEU A 105 9.49 -2.48 -5.41
C LEU A 105 9.72 -2.78 -6.89
N MET A 106 10.75 -3.58 -7.20
CA MET A 106 11.01 -3.97 -8.59
C MET A 106 9.85 -4.74 -9.19
N CYS A 107 9.29 -5.67 -8.46
CA CYS A 107 8.10 -6.39 -8.89
C CYS A 107 6.92 -5.43 -9.10
N ALA A 108 6.69 -4.53 -8.15
CA ALA A 108 5.60 -3.56 -8.24
C ALA A 108 5.73 -2.68 -9.48
N PHE A 109 6.92 -2.14 -9.74
CA PHE A 109 7.15 -1.30 -10.91
C PHE A 109 6.96 -2.08 -12.22
N ASN A 110 7.47 -3.29 -12.28
CA ASN A 110 7.38 -4.11 -13.49
C ASN A 110 5.95 -4.54 -13.80
N LEU A 111 5.15 -4.80 -12.80
CA LEU A 111 3.78 -5.28 -12.95
C LEU A 111 2.75 -4.17 -13.07
N ASN A 112 3.11 -2.92 -12.74
CA ASN A 112 2.15 -1.82 -12.64
C ASN A 112 2.61 -0.55 -13.37
N LYS A 113 3.13 -0.69 -14.56
CA LYS A 113 3.70 0.44 -15.32
C LYS A 113 2.73 1.60 -15.50
N GLU A 114 1.50 1.32 -15.90
CA GLU A 114 0.49 2.36 -16.11
C GLU A 114 0.20 3.13 -14.83
N LEU A 115 0.03 2.43 -13.73
CA LEU A 115 -0.26 3.05 -12.44
C LEU A 115 0.87 3.98 -12.01
N PHE A 116 2.12 3.53 -12.14
CA PHE A 116 3.26 4.35 -11.75
C PHE A 116 3.49 5.52 -12.71
N GLU A 117 3.15 5.38 -13.99
CA GLU A 117 3.17 6.50 -14.91
C GLU A 117 2.20 7.60 -14.46
N ILE A 118 1.00 7.22 -14.03
CA ILE A 118 0.01 8.17 -13.51
C ILE A 118 0.52 8.83 -12.22
N LEU A 119 1.15 8.06 -11.33
CA LEU A 119 1.73 8.59 -10.10
C LEU A 119 2.81 9.64 -10.36
N LEU A 120 3.54 9.49 -11.46
CA LEU A 120 4.62 10.39 -11.81
C LEU A 120 4.16 11.63 -12.59
N GLU A 121 2.90 11.68 -13.01
CA GLU A 121 2.37 12.86 -13.71
C GLU A 121 2.33 14.07 -12.77
N GLU A 122 2.73 15.21 -13.28
CA GLU A 122 2.72 16.45 -12.50
C GLU A 122 1.36 17.14 -12.53
N GLU A 123 0.54 16.84 -13.53
CA GLU A 123 -0.79 17.42 -13.68
C GLU A 123 -1.87 16.34 -13.63
N ASP A 124 -2.99 16.70 -13.13
CA ASP A 124 -4.15 15.80 -13.08
C ASP A 124 -4.78 15.57 -14.45
#